data_4600213aa27e161850f725adfe6205ae
#
_entry.id   4600213aa27e161850f725adfe6205ae
#
_cell.length_a   1.000
_cell.length_b   1.000
_cell.length_c   1.000
_cell.angle_alpha   90.00
_cell.angle_beta   90.00
_cell.angle_gamma   90.00
#
_symmetry.space_group_name_H-M   'P 1'
#
loop_
_entity.id
_entity.type
_entity.pdbx_description
1 polymer ?
#
loop_
_entity_poly.entity_id
_entity_poly.type
_entity_poly.pdbx_seq_one_letter_code
_entity_poly.pdbx_strand_id
1 'polypeptide(L)'
;MANIHMILQGKGGVGKSFIAATLAQYKASKGQKPLCIDTDPINATFHGYKALGVRRLQIMQGDEINPRSFDTLVELIAPSKDDVIIDNGASSFVPLAHYLISNQVPTLLVEMGHTLVVHTVVTGGQALLDTISGFAQLISQFPAETLFVVWLNPYWGPIEHEGKSFEQLKAYNANKSRVSAIVQIPTLKEETYGRDLSDMLKDRLTFDEALAMESLTIMTRQRLKIIKGQLFSQLEAAAVL
;
A
#
# COMPACT_ATOMS: atom_id res chain seq x y z
N MET A 1 -8.27 -3.53 -19.58
CA MET A 1 -7.03 -2.92 -19.01
C MET A 1 -7.34 -2.59 -17.56
N ALA A 2 -6.50 -3.05 -16.65
CA ALA A 2 -6.64 -2.79 -15.22
C ALA A 2 -5.30 -2.30 -14.66
N ASN A 3 -5.32 -1.46 -13.64
CA ASN A 3 -4.15 -1.15 -12.84
C ASN A 3 -4.01 -2.19 -11.73
N ILE A 4 -2.85 -2.83 -11.67
CA ILE A 4 -2.52 -3.82 -10.65
C ILE A 4 -1.64 -3.15 -9.60
N HIS A 5 -2.24 -2.76 -8.49
CA HIS A 5 -1.58 -2.08 -7.38
C HIS A 5 -1.03 -3.11 -6.38
N MET A 6 0.28 -3.17 -6.21
CA MET A 6 0.95 -4.03 -5.23
C MET A 6 1.63 -3.20 -4.16
N ILE A 7 1.28 -3.40 -2.89
CA ILE A 7 1.90 -2.70 -1.77
C ILE A 7 3.07 -3.55 -1.25
N LEU A 8 4.29 -3.16 -1.63
CA LEU A 8 5.50 -3.93 -1.39
C LEU A 8 6.49 -3.19 -0.49
N GLN A 9 6.80 -3.75 0.67
CA GLN A 9 7.85 -3.29 1.57
C GLN A 9 8.21 -4.40 2.56
N GLY A 10 9.50 -4.69 2.69
CA GLY A 10 9.99 -5.76 3.58
C GLY A 10 9.91 -5.42 5.07
N LYS A 11 9.80 -4.15 5.44
CA LYS A 11 9.66 -3.75 6.84
C LYS A 11 8.23 -3.94 7.33
N GLY A 12 8.07 -4.60 8.49
CA GLY A 12 6.79 -4.73 9.18
C GLY A 12 6.37 -3.43 9.87
N GLY A 13 5.06 -3.22 10.06
CA GLY A 13 4.52 -2.10 10.83
C GLY A 13 4.62 -0.71 10.19
N VAL A 14 4.95 -0.62 8.89
CA VAL A 14 5.13 0.67 8.20
C VAL A 14 3.85 1.22 7.56
N GLY A 15 2.72 0.51 7.66
CA GLY A 15 1.41 0.98 7.19
C GLY A 15 0.96 0.40 5.85
N LYS A 16 1.50 -0.73 5.38
CA LYS A 16 1.09 -1.35 4.09
C LYS A 16 -0.41 -1.58 3.99
N SER A 17 -1.00 -2.27 4.97
CA SER A 17 -2.44 -2.56 4.96
C SER A 17 -3.32 -1.31 5.10
N PHE A 18 -2.83 -0.27 5.79
CA PHE A 18 -3.48 1.03 5.82
C PHE A 18 -3.51 1.67 4.43
N ILE A 19 -2.40 1.60 3.69
CA ILE A 19 -2.30 2.10 2.32
C ILE A 19 -3.25 1.33 1.40
N ALA A 20 -3.24 0.00 1.46
CA ALA A 20 -4.15 -0.85 0.68
C ALA A 20 -5.62 -0.50 0.94
N ALA A 21 -6.01 -0.39 2.23
CA ALA A 21 -7.37 -0.01 2.62
C ALA A 21 -7.73 1.42 2.18
N THR A 22 -6.80 2.38 2.28
CA THR A 22 -7.02 3.76 1.86
C THR A 22 -7.22 3.85 0.34
N LEU A 23 -6.38 3.16 -0.43
CA LEU A 23 -6.48 3.11 -1.89
C LEU A 23 -7.81 2.46 -2.34
N ALA A 24 -8.21 1.35 -1.70
CA ALA A 24 -9.48 0.69 -1.99
C ALA A 24 -10.69 1.61 -1.73
N GLN A 25 -10.68 2.33 -0.62
CA GLN A 25 -11.72 3.31 -0.27
C GLN A 25 -11.74 4.49 -1.24
N TYR A 26 -10.56 4.97 -1.67
CA TYR A 26 -10.47 6.03 -2.66
C TYR A 26 -11.09 5.59 -3.99
N LYS A 27 -10.70 4.42 -4.52
CA LYS A 27 -11.26 3.84 -5.74
C LYS A 27 -12.79 3.66 -5.63
N ALA A 28 -13.27 3.15 -4.49
CA ALA A 28 -14.70 3.00 -4.22
C ALA A 28 -15.43 4.35 -4.23
N SER A 29 -14.83 5.43 -3.72
CA SER A 29 -15.39 6.78 -3.74
C SER A 29 -15.52 7.35 -5.16
N LYS A 30 -14.80 6.80 -6.14
CA LYS A 30 -14.89 7.10 -7.56
C LYS A 30 -15.88 6.18 -8.31
N GLY A 31 -16.62 5.34 -7.59
CA GLY A 31 -17.58 4.39 -8.16
C GLY A 31 -16.94 3.12 -8.73
N GLN A 32 -15.63 2.91 -8.52
CA GLN A 32 -14.91 1.71 -8.91
C GLN A 32 -15.11 0.59 -7.88
N LYS A 33 -14.93 -0.66 -8.30
CA LYS A 33 -15.00 -1.84 -7.44
C LYS A 33 -13.72 -2.66 -7.59
N PRO A 34 -12.60 -2.22 -7.00
CA PRO A 34 -11.35 -2.93 -7.16
C PRO A 34 -11.43 -4.34 -6.56
N LEU A 35 -10.74 -5.28 -7.20
CA LEU A 35 -10.48 -6.60 -6.61
C LEU A 35 -9.41 -6.44 -5.53
N CYS A 36 -9.79 -6.61 -4.27
CA CYS A 36 -8.89 -6.50 -3.13
C CYS A 36 -8.40 -7.87 -2.69
N ILE A 37 -7.08 -8.05 -2.56
CA ILE A 37 -6.44 -9.32 -2.18
C ILE A 37 -5.46 -9.07 -1.03
N ASP A 38 -5.53 -9.90 0.01
CA ASP A 38 -4.60 -9.93 1.12
C ASP A 38 -3.75 -11.20 1.04
N THR A 39 -2.43 -11.02 0.91
CA THR A 39 -1.45 -12.11 0.84
C THR A 39 -0.57 -12.17 2.10
N ASP A 40 -0.88 -11.39 3.18
CA ASP A 40 -0.14 -11.51 4.44
C ASP A 40 -0.48 -12.85 5.12
N PRO A 41 0.47 -13.78 5.22
CA PRO A 41 0.20 -15.08 5.81
C PRO A 41 -0.05 -15.02 7.32
N ILE A 42 0.46 -13.98 7.99
CA ILE A 42 0.47 -13.89 9.44
C ILE A 42 -0.70 -13.03 9.94
N ASN A 43 -0.80 -11.78 9.47
CA ASN A 43 -1.71 -10.82 10.09
C ASN A 43 -3.01 -10.60 9.34
N ALA A 44 -3.05 -10.82 8.01
CA ALA A 44 -4.21 -10.62 7.15
C ALA A 44 -5.06 -9.38 7.53
N THR A 45 -4.36 -8.25 7.79
CA THR A 45 -4.97 -7.02 8.30
C THR A 45 -5.95 -6.42 7.32
N PHE A 46 -5.62 -6.43 6.03
CA PHE A 46 -6.46 -5.90 4.98
C PHE A 46 -7.75 -6.72 4.83
N HIS A 47 -7.67 -8.05 4.94
CA HIS A 47 -8.84 -8.93 4.94
C HIS A 47 -9.84 -8.62 6.08
N GLY A 48 -9.39 -7.99 7.14
CA GLY A 48 -10.25 -7.56 8.25
C GLY A 48 -11.29 -6.50 7.88
N TYR A 49 -11.06 -5.69 6.83
CA TYR A 49 -12.00 -4.65 6.39
C TYR A 49 -13.18 -5.25 5.63
N LYS A 50 -14.27 -5.57 6.34
CA LYS A 50 -15.43 -6.28 5.79
C LYS A 50 -16.11 -5.54 4.66
N ALA A 51 -16.22 -4.22 4.76
CA ALA A 51 -16.84 -3.37 3.72
C ALA A 51 -16.07 -3.38 2.38
N LEU A 52 -14.79 -3.77 2.37
CA LEU A 52 -13.97 -3.79 1.17
C LEU A 52 -14.00 -5.14 0.42
N GLY A 53 -14.66 -6.16 0.97
CA GLY A 53 -14.79 -7.47 0.33
C GLY A 53 -13.47 -8.16 0.00
N VAL A 54 -12.43 -7.95 0.82
CA VAL A 54 -11.07 -8.40 0.56
C VAL A 54 -10.98 -9.92 0.55
N ARG A 55 -10.40 -10.49 -0.51
CA ARG A 55 -10.10 -11.92 -0.61
C ARG A 55 -8.77 -12.23 0.07
N ARG A 56 -8.74 -13.21 0.94
CA ARG A 56 -7.49 -13.73 1.51
C ARG A 56 -6.94 -14.81 0.61
N LEU A 57 -5.68 -14.66 0.18
CA LEU A 57 -4.96 -15.68 -0.54
C LEU A 57 -4.03 -16.42 0.43
N GLN A 58 -4.25 -17.72 0.59
CA GLN A 58 -3.38 -18.58 1.41
C GLN A 58 -2.11 -18.89 0.63
N ILE A 59 -0.98 -18.43 1.14
CA ILE A 59 0.33 -18.63 0.50
C ILE A 59 1.23 -19.58 1.30
N MET A 60 0.77 -20.05 2.47
CA MET A 60 1.50 -21.02 3.31
C MET A 60 1.10 -22.45 2.97
N GLN A 61 2.10 -23.32 3.03
CA GLN A 61 1.93 -24.78 3.04
C GLN A 61 2.71 -25.30 4.26
N GLY A 62 1.99 -25.70 5.30
CA GLY A 62 2.60 -25.89 6.62
C GLY A 62 3.19 -24.58 7.15
N ASP A 63 4.43 -24.61 7.56
CA ASP A 63 5.12 -23.44 8.14
C ASP A 63 5.93 -22.63 7.10
N GLU A 64 5.88 -23.00 5.81
CA GLU A 64 6.66 -22.36 4.76
C GLU A 64 5.76 -21.69 3.71
N ILE A 65 6.28 -20.65 3.06
CA ILE A 65 5.61 -20.02 1.92
C ILE A 65 5.77 -20.95 0.70
N ASN A 66 4.63 -21.33 0.10
CA ASN A 66 4.63 -22.09 -1.13
C ASN A 66 4.66 -21.14 -2.33
N PRO A 67 5.77 -21.11 -3.12
CA PRO A 67 5.86 -20.23 -4.29
C PRO A 67 4.76 -20.47 -5.33
N ARG A 68 4.24 -21.70 -5.44
CA ARG A 68 3.12 -22.01 -6.36
C ARG A 68 1.81 -21.33 -5.98
N SER A 69 1.65 -20.91 -4.72
CA SER A 69 0.48 -20.13 -4.33
C SER A 69 0.45 -18.76 -5.02
N PHE A 70 1.59 -18.27 -5.49
CA PHE A 70 1.64 -17.04 -6.30
C PHE A 70 1.16 -17.26 -7.75
N ASP A 71 1.17 -18.50 -8.26
CA ASP A 71 0.48 -18.83 -9.53
C ASP A 71 -1.01 -18.48 -9.41
N THR A 72 -1.63 -18.84 -8.27
CA THR A 72 -3.03 -18.50 -7.99
C THR A 72 -3.26 -16.98 -7.96
N LEU A 73 -2.29 -16.20 -7.42
CA LEU A 73 -2.37 -14.74 -7.47
C LEU A 73 -2.41 -14.24 -8.91
N VAL A 74 -1.50 -14.73 -9.77
CA VAL A 74 -1.45 -14.34 -11.20
C VAL A 74 -2.75 -14.71 -11.90
N GLU A 75 -3.26 -15.92 -11.70
CA GLU A 75 -4.54 -16.39 -12.26
C GLU A 75 -5.74 -15.55 -11.83
N LEU A 76 -5.71 -14.95 -10.62
CA LEU A 76 -6.76 -14.06 -10.14
C LEU A 76 -6.68 -12.66 -10.77
N ILE A 77 -5.47 -12.14 -10.99
CA ILE A 77 -5.28 -10.77 -11.46
C ILE A 77 -5.30 -10.65 -12.99
N ALA A 78 -4.77 -11.65 -13.70
CA ALA A 78 -4.63 -11.63 -15.14
C ALA A 78 -5.94 -11.43 -15.93
N PRO A 79 -7.08 -12.04 -15.55
CA PRO A 79 -8.35 -11.81 -16.24
C PRO A 79 -9.12 -10.59 -15.76
N SER A 80 -8.59 -9.82 -14.79
CA SER A 80 -9.32 -8.73 -14.17
C SER A 80 -9.59 -7.59 -15.17
N LYS A 81 -10.81 -7.09 -15.14
CA LYS A 81 -11.21 -5.90 -15.89
C LYS A 81 -11.23 -4.65 -14.99
N ASP A 82 -11.35 -4.88 -13.69
CA ASP A 82 -11.33 -3.86 -12.65
C ASP A 82 -9.92 -3.77 -12.06
N ASP A 83 -9.58 -2.63 -11.48
CA ASP A 83 -8.33 -2.45 -10.78
C ASP A 83 -8.17 -3.48 -9.65
N VAL A 84 -6.94 -3.87 -9.38
CA VAL A 84 -6.61 -4.86 -8.34
C VAL A 84 -5.71 -4.23 -7.31
N ILE A 85 -5.99 -4.47 -6.03
CA ILE A 85 -5.18 -3.97 -4.90
C ILE A 85 -4.72 -5.15 -4.08
N ILE A 86 -3.41 -5.32 -3.96
CA ILE A 86 -2.77 -6.46 -3.29
C ILE A 86 -1.97 -5.95 -2.10
N ASP A 87 -2.40 -6.31 -0.90
CA ASP A 87 -1.62 -6.11 0.32
C ASP A 87 -0.70 -7.30 0.57
N ASN A 88 0.58 -7.02 0.82
CA ASN A 88 1.58 -8.05 1.03
C ASN A 88 2.21 -7.95 2.41
N GLY A 89 2.36 -9.10 3.09
CA GLY A 89 3.04 -9.18 4.37
C GLY A 89 4.55 -8.91 4.27
N ALA A 90 5.16 -8.46 5.36
CA ALA A 90 6.61 -8.27 5.39
C ALA A 90 7.39 -9.58 5.18
N SER A 91 6.90 -10.69 5.74
CA SER A 91 7.50 -12.02 5.61
C SER A 91 7.41 -12.59 4.19
N SER A 92 6.36 -12.26 3.45
CA SER A 92 6.17 -12.71 2.06
C SER A 92 6.77 -11.77 1.01
N PHE A 93 7.35 -10.64 1.42
CA PHE A 93 7.92 -9.64 0.51
C PHE A 93 9.03 -10.23 -0.38
N VAL A 94 10.06 -10.86 0.22
CA VAL A 94 11.20 -11.40 -0.54
C VAL A 94 10.75 -12.55 -1.44
N PRO A 95 9.99 -13.58 -0.96
CA PRO A 95 9.50 -14.64 -1.82
C PRO A 95 8.63 -14.16 -2.97
N LEU A 96 7.71 -13.21 -2.72
CA LEU A 96 6.85 -12.66 -3.77
C LEU A 96 7.65 -11.87 -4.81
N ALA A 97 8.54 -10.95 -4.37
CA ALA A 97 9.36 -10.16 -5.28
C ALA A 97 10.24 -11.08 -6.16
N HIS A 98 10.88 -12.08 -5.56
CA HIS A 98 11.65 -13.08 -6.30
C HIS A 98 10.80 -13.83 -7.32
N TYR A 99 9.61 -14.30 -6.92
CA TYR A 99 8.67 -14.99 -7.82
C TYR A 99 8.27 -14.10 -9.00
N LEU A 100 7.87 -12.85 -8.74
CA LEU A 100 7.45 -11.91 -9.78
C LEU A 100 8.56 -11.67 -10.82
N ILE A 101 9.79 -11.47 -10.35
CA ILE A 101 10.93 -11.18 -11.23
C ILE A 101 11.38 -12.45 -11.99
N SER A 102 11.55 -13.59 -11.30
CA SER A 102 12.02 -14.84 -11.91
C SER A 102 11.07 -15.38 -12.97
N ASN A 103 9.78 -15.14 -12.82
CA ASN A 103 8.76 -15.57 -13.76
C ASN A 103 8.32 -14.46 -14.74
N GLN A 104 9.01 -13.30 -14.74
CA GLN A 104 8.73 -12.17 -15.63
C GLN A 104 7.26 -11.71 -15.56
N VAL A 105 6.62 -11.84 -14.39
CA VAL A 105 5.20 -11.50 -14.20
C VAL A 105 4.89 -10.04 -14.57
N PRO A 106 5.73 -9.03 -14.23
CA PRO A 106 5.48 -7.65 -14.67
C PRO A 106 5.36 -7.51 -16.19
N THR A 107 6.25 -8.15 -16.95
CA THR A 107 6.22 -8.15 -18.43
C THR A 107 4.97 -8.84 -18.95
N LEU A 108 4.63 -10.01 -18.39
CA LEU A 108 3.41 -10.74 -18.75
C LEU A 108 2.16 -9.88 -18.55
N LEU A 109 2.05 -9.15 -17.42
CA LEU A 109 0.91 -8.28 -17.14
C LEU A 109 0.81 -7.13 -18.17
N VAL A 110 1.95 -6.55 -18.56
CA VAL A 110 1.99 -5.51 -19.62
C VAL A 110 1.56 -6.09 -20.96
N GLU A 111 2.03 -7.27 -21.35
CA GLU A 111 1.61 -7.96 -22.58
C GLU A 111 0.11 -8.26 -22.61
N MET A 112 -0.49 -8.51 -21.43
CA MET A 112 -1.93 -8.68 -21.27
C MET A 112 -2.71 -7.35 -21.22
N GLY A 113 -2.02 -6.21 -21.34
CA GLY A 113 -2.61 -4.88 -21.35
C GLY A 113 -2.91 -4.30 -19.98
N HIS A 114 -2.29 -4.81 -18.91
CA HIS A 114 -2.39 -4.26 -17.56
C HIS A 114 -1.23 -3.30 -17.27
N THR A 115 -1.42 -2.43 -16.29
CA THR A 115 -0.37 -1.58 -15.74
C THR A 115 -0.01 -2.05 -14.34
N LEU A 116 1.25 -2.39 -14.09
CA LEU A 116 1.71 -2.70 -12.74
C LEU A 116 2.14 -1.43 -12.01
N VAL A 117 1.52 -1.15 -10.88
CA VAL A 117 1.81 -0.03 -9.99
C VAL A 117 2.31 -0.56 -8.66
N VAL A 118 3.58 -0.39 -8.36
CA VAL A 118 4.17 -0.79 -7.10
C VAL A 118 4.15 0.37 -6.12
N HIS A 119 3.47 0.18 -5.00
CA HIS A 119 3.46 1.11 -3.88
C HIS A 119 4.48 0.68 -2.85
N THR A 120 5.40 1.56 -2.50
CA THR A 120 6.35 1.32 -1.43
C THR A 120 6.25 2.39 -0.36
N VAL A 121 6.67 2.07 0.86
CA VAL A 121 6.54 2.96 2.02
C VAL A 121 7.91 3.36 2.51
N VAL A 122 8.12 4.64 2.69
CA VAL A 122 9.25 5.20 3.43
C VAL A 122 8.72 5.82 4.73
N THR A 123 9.31 5.47 5.85
CA THR A 123 8.89 5.97 7.17
C THR A 123 10.09 6.49 7.96
N GLY A 124 9.83 7.38 8.91
CA GLY A 124 10.86 7.94 9.78
C GLY A 124 11.32 7.02 10.90
N GLY A 125 12.09 7.57 11.83
CA GLY A 125 12.59 6.87 13.01
C GLY A 125 13.54 5.73 12.68
N GLN A 126 13.54 4.68 13.49
CA GLN A 126 14.45 3.54 13.36
C GLN A 126 14.32 2.77 12.05
N ALA A 127 13.18 2.84 11.38
CA ALA A 127 12.93 2.13 10.12
C ALA A 127 13.32 2.93 8.87
N LEU A 128 13.80 4.16 9.01
CA LEU A 128 14.05 5.05 7.88
C LEU A 128 15.02 4.44 6.86
N LEU A 129 16.20 4.03 7.30
CA LEU A 129 17.23 3.49 6.40
C LEU A 129 16.80 2.15 5.78
N ASP A 130 16.12 1.29 6.54
CA ASP A 130 15.59 0.02 6.04
C ASP A 130 14.56 0.27 4.93
N THR A 131 13.65 1.24 5.13
CA THR A 131 12.61 1.54 4.15
C THR A 131 13.14 2.26 2.91
N ILE A 132 14.16 3.11 3.06
CA ILE A 132 14.88 3.72 1.92
C ILE A 132 15.65 2.66 1.12
N SER A 133 16.32 1.74 1.80
CA SER A 133 17.02 0.62 1.14
C SER A 133 16.04 -0.27 0.38
N GLY A 134 14.90 -0.61 1.01
CA GLY A 134 13.83 -1.37 0.36
C GLY A 134 13.27 -0.69 -0.89
N PHE A 135 13.05 0.63 -0.85
CA PHE A 135 12.65 1.43 -2.00
C PHE A 135 13.68 1.33 -3.15
N ALA A 136 14.96 1.56 -2.86
CA ALA A 136 16.00 1.50 -3.88
C ALA A 136 16.14 0.09 -4.49
N GLN A 137 16.04 -0.96 -3.67
CA GLN A 137 16.10 -2.34 -4.10
C GLN A 137 14.91 -2.70 -5.02
N LEU A 138 13.69 -2.32 -4.65
CA LEU A 138 12.50 -2.55 -5.49
C LEU A 138 12.67 -1.94 -6.87
N ILE A 139 13.03 -0.66 -6.95
CA ILE A 139 13.19 0.03 -8.23
C ILE A 139 14.26 -0.63 -9.10
N SER A 140 15.36 -1.09 -8.50
CA SER A 140 16.45 -1.73 -9.24
C SER A 140 16.10 -3.11 -9.81
N GLN A 141 15.13 -3.81 -9.20
CA GLN A 141 14.77 -5.18 -9.57
C GLN A 141 13.61 -5.24 -10.57
N PHE A 142 12.70 -4.27 -10.54
CA PHE A 142 11.53 -4.28 -11.41
C PHE A 142 11.80 -3.63 -12.78
N PRO A 143 11.19 -4.14 -13.86
CA PRO A 143 11.40 -3.62 -15.22
C PRO A 143 10.92 -2.18 -15.38
N ALA A 144 11.36 -1.53 -16.47
CA ALA A 144 11.16 -0.10 -16.70
C ALA A 144 9.68 0.32 -16.79
N GLU A 145 8.83 -0.58 -17.25
CA GLU A 145 7.40 -0.38 -17.45
C GLU A 145 6.61 -0.32 -16.14
N THR A 146 7.22 -0.76 -15.02
CA THR A 146 6.60 -0.71 -13.70
C THR A 146 6.55 0.72 -13.18
N LEU A 147 5.37 1.18 -12.79
CA LEU A 147 5.18 2.48 -12.15
C LEU A 147 5.41 2.36 -10.62
N PHE A 148 6.06 3.36 -10.04
CA PHE A 148 6.32 3.38 -8.61
C PHE A 148 5.64 4.56 -7.94
N VAL A 149 4.90 4.27 -6.87
CA VAL A 149 4.32 5.27 -5.96
C VAL A 149 4.97 5.14 -4.60
N VAL A 150 5.59 6.21 -4.14
CA VAL A 150 6.25 6.26 -2.82
C VAL A 150 5.31 6.91 -1.81
N TRP A 151 5.01 6.18 -0.75
CA TRP A 151 4.23 6.71 0.38
C TRP A 151 5.16 7.15 1.48
N LEU A 152 5.10 8.42 1.83
CA LEU A 152 5.84 8.98 2.95
C LEU A 152 4.96 8.92 4.20
N ASN A 153 5.31 8.03 5.14
CA ASN A 153 4.58 7.82 6.38
C ASN A 153 5.35 8.36 7.60
N PRO A 154 5.03 9.54 8.11
CA PRO A 154 5.73 10.14 9.24
C PRO A 154 5.31 9.60 10.62
N TYR A 155 4.59 8.48 10.68
CA TYR A 155 4.08 7.91 11.94
C TYR A 155 5.18 7.68 12.99
N TRP A 156 6.36 7.20 12.58
CA TRP A 156 7.50 6.93 13.44
C TRP A 156 8.48 8.10 13.57
N GLY A 157 8.09 9.26 13.10
CA GLY A 157 8.90 10.47 13.13
C GLY A 157 9.15 11.10 11.76
N PRO A 158 9.89 12.20 11.70
CA PRO A 158 10.19 12.89 10.44
C PRO A 158 10.98 11.99 9.48
N ILE A 159 10.69 12.13 8.20
CA ILE A 159 11.37 11.40 7.14
C ILE A 159 12.54 12.26 6.66
N GLU A 160 13.57 12.29 7.45
CA GLU A 160 14.80 13.03 7.18
C GLU A 160 16.04 12.29 7.67
N HIS A 161 17.14 12.45 6.98
CA HIS A 161 18.43 11.89 7.35
C HIS A 161 19.51 12.94 7.16
N GLU A 162 20.29 13.22 8.22
CA GLU A 162 21.34 14.26 8.21
C GLU A 162 20.83 15.63 7.73
N GLY A 163 19.62 16.03 8.18
CA GLY A 163 18.99 17.29 7.80
C GLY A 163 18.47 17.36 6.37
N LYS A 164 18.39 16.22 5.64
CA LYS A 164 17.88 16.12 4.28
C LYS A 164 16.54 15.42 4.26
N SER A 165 15.57 16.02 3.58
CA SER A 165 14.27 15.37 3.31
C SER A 165 14.43 14.20 2.34
N PHE A 166 13.41 13.33 2.24
CA PHE A 166 13.41 12.18 1.32
C PHE A 166 13.84 12.55 -0.10
N GLU A 167 13.32 13.64 -0.65
CA GLU A 167 13.61 14.07 -2.03
C GLU A 167 15.05 14.60 -2.20
N GLN A 168 15.74 14.90 -1.12
CA GLN A 168 17.16 15.32 -1.13
C GLN A 168 18.11 14.12 -0.94
N LEU A 169 17.59 12.94 -0.60
CA LEU A 169 18.42 11.76 -0.39
C LEU A 169 18.95 11.20 -1.70
N LYS A 170 20.16 10.61 -1.65
CA LYS A 170 20.81 9.98 -2.81
C LYS A 170 19.93 8.88 -3.43
N ALA A 171 19.25 8.08 -2.60
CA ALA A 171 18.38 7.00 -3.05
C ALA A 171 17.23 7.50 -3.93
N TYR A 172 16.57 8.60 -3.53
CA TYR A 172 15.54 9.22 -4.37
C TYR A 172 16.13 9.84 -5.64
N ASN A 173 17.18 10.65 -5.51
CA ASN A 173 17.77 11.34 -6.65
C ASN A 173 18.27 10.39 -7.74
N ALA A 174 18.82 9.23 -7.36
CA ALA A 174 19.27 8.20 -8.30
C ALA A 174 18.09 7.50 -9.02
N ASN A 175 16.90 7.53 -8.44
CA ASN A 175 15.73 6.77 -8.91
C ASN A 175 14.52 7.63 -9.26
N LYS A 176 14.61 8.95 -9.18
CA LYS A 176 13.47 9.87 -9.33
C LYS A 176 12.74 9.74 -10.67
N SER A 177 13.42 9.35 -11.73
CA SER A 177 12.81 9.14 -13.06
C SER A 177 11.88 7.92 -13.10
N ARG A 178 11.98 7.01 -12.11
CA ARG A 178 11.16 5.82 -11.94
C ARG A 178 10.00 6.04 -10.95
N VAL A 179 10.01 7.15 -10.20
CA VAL A 179 8.94 7.50 -9.27
C VAL A 179 7.86 8.28 -9.99
N SER A 180 6.70 7.65 -10.15
CA SER A 180 5.55 8.22 -10.84
C SER A 180 4.75 9.19 -9.96
N ALA A 181 4.73 8.95 -8.65
CA ALA A 181 4.08 9.83 -7.68
C ALA A 181 4.65 9.64 -6.26
N ILE A 182 4.55 10.70 -5.46
CA ILE A 182 4.79 10.67 -4.01
C ILE A 182 3.46 11.01 -3.33
N VAL A 183 3.03 10.17 -2.38
CA VAL A 183 1.84 10.38 -1.56
C VAL A 183 2.28 10.64 -0.12
N GLN A 184 1.93 11.80 0.40
CA GLN A 184 2.27 12.20 1.77
C GLN A 184 1.14 11.83 2.73
N ILE A 185 1.39 10.89 3.65
CA ILE A 185 0.47 10.67 4.78
C ILE A 185 0.60 11.85 5.73
N PRO A 186 -0.51 12.48 6.15
CA PRO A 186 -0.43 13.67 7.00
C PRO A 186 0.17 13.35 8.36
N THR A 187 0.99 14.26 8.88
CA THR A 187 1.44 14.22 10.28
C THR A 187 0.25 14.55 11.19
N LEU A 188 -0.09 13.63 12.08
CA LEU A 188 -1.25 13.74 12.94
C LEU A 188 -0.83 14.05 14.38
N LYS A 189 -1.56 14.95 15.04
CA LYS A 189 -1.40 15.16 16.47
C LYS A 189 -1.87 13.91 17.23
N GLU A 190 -0.95 13.25 17.96
CA GLU A 190 -1.14 11.94 18.55
C GLU A 190 -2.37 11.86 19.47
N GLU A 191 -2.54 12.84 20.37
CA GLU A 191 -3.60 12.82 21.40
C GLU A 191 -5.02 13.00 20.83
N THR A 192 -5.15 13.41 19.56
CA THR A 192 -6.45 13.68 18.93
C THR A 192 -6.62 12.93 17.61
N TYR A 193 -6.13 13.49 16.51
CA TYR A 193 -6.25 12.91 15.18
C TYR A 193 -5.60 11.52 15.07
N GLY A 194 -4.42 11.35 15.66
CA GLY A 194 -3.69 10.09 15.67
C GLY A 194 -4.45 9.00 16.42
N ARG A 195 -5.00 9.35 17.60
CA ARG A 195 -5.81 8.43 18.41
C ARG A 195 -7.09 8.02 17.68
N ASP A 196 -7.85 8.97 17.14
CA ASP A 196 -9.09 8.65 16.43
C ASP A 196 -8.84 7.74 15.22
N LEU A 197 -7.77 8.03 14.45
CA LEU A 197 -7.37 7.16 13.34
C LEU A 197 -6.94 5.78 13.83
N SER A 198 -6.14 5.70 14.89
CA SER A 198 -5.68 4.44 15.46
C SER A 198 -6.83 3.55 15.92
N ASP A 199 -7.83 4.13 16.60
CA ASP A 199 -9.02 3.41 17.06
C ASP A 199 -9.83 2.89 15.86
N MET A 200 -10.07 3.71 14.84
CA MET A 200 -10.72 3.29 13.60
C MET A 200 -9.98 2.13 12.90
N LEU A 201 -8.64 2.21 12.80
CA LEU A 201 -7.82 1.17 12.17
C LEU A 201 -7.79 -0.12 12.99
N LYS A 202 -7.79 -0.04 14.32
CA LYS A 202 -7.86 -1.19 15.22
C LYS A 202 -9.16 -1.98 15.02
N ASP A 203 -10.27 -1.29 14.83
CA ASP A 203 -11.57 -1.89 14.61
C ASP A 203 -11.80 -2.31 13.14
N ARG A 204 -10.82 -2.11 12.26
CA ARG A 204 -10.92 -2.42 10.82
C ARG A 204 -12.09 -1.72 10.13
N LEU A 205 -12.41 -0.52 10.54
CA LEU A 205 -13.44 0.30 9.91
C LEU A 205 -12.88 1.08 8.73
N THR A 206 -13.67 1.19 7.68
CA THR A 206 -13.46 2.21 6.65
C THR A 206 -13.82 3.59 7.18
N PHE A 207 -13.35 4.64 6.53
CA PHE A 207 -13.75 6.01 6.89
C PHE A 207 -15.26 6.18 6.83
N ASP A 208 -15.94 5.61 5.81
CA ASP A 208 -17.37 5.78 5.65
C ASP A 208 -18.17 5.04 6.74
N GLU A 209 -17.75 3.83 7.13
CA GLU A 209 -18.32 3.14 8.28
C GLU A 209 -18.14 3.96 9.56
N ALA A 210 -16.93 4.44 9.84
CA ALA A 210 -16.66 5.26 11.03
C ALA A 210 -17.46 6.57 11.04
N LEU A 211 -17.60 7.24 9.89
CA LEU A 211 -18.37 8.48 9.78
C LEU A 211 -19.88 8.24 9.97
N ALA A 212 -20.38 7.05 9.67
CA ALA A 212 -21.79 6.66 9.86
C ALA A 212 -22.09 6.20 11.29
N MET A 213 -21.07 5.93 12.13
CA MET A 213 -21.29 5.44 13.50
C MET A 213 -21.83 6.54 14.42
N GLU A 214 -23.05 6.36 14.95
CA GLU A 214 -23.64 7.26 15.93
C GLU A 214 -22.94 7.27 17.29
N SER A 215 -22.25 6.17 17.62
CA SER A 215 -21.46 6.03 18.87
C SER A 215 -20.23 6.91 18.90
N LEU A 216 -19.70 7.34 17.75
CA LEU A 216 -18.57 8.26 17.69
C LEU A 216 -19.02 9.70 17.92
N THR A 217 -18.20 10.45 18.67
CA THR A 217 -18.48 11.87 18.92
C THR A 217 -18.45 12.68 17.61
N ILE A 218 -19.14 13.82 17.60
CA ILE A 218 -19.13 14.74 16.46
C ILE A 218 -17.69 15.13 16.09
N MET A 219 -16.86 15.39 17.10
CA MET A 219 -15.47 15.83 16.87
C MET A 219 -14.57 14.70 16.35
N THR A 220 -14.77 13.45 16.79
CA THR A 220 -14.08 12.29 16.25
C THR A 220 -14.42 12.11 14.77
N ARG A 221 -15.71 12.13 14.42
CA ARG A 221 -16.13 12.05 13.02
C ARG A 221 -15.58 13.21 12.18
N GLN A 222 -15.58 14.44 12.71
CA GLN A 222 -15.01 15.59 12.00
C GLN A 222 -13.50 15.42 11.72
N ARG A 223 -12.71 14.94 12.69
CA ARG A 223 -11.29 14.69 12.50
C ARG A 223 -11.02 13.58 11.49
N LEU A 224 -11.76 12.47 11.55
CA LEU A 224 -11.66 11.40 10.55
C LEU A 224 -12.04 11.87 9.14
N LYS A 225 -13.06 12.74 9.02
CA LYS A 225 -13.42 13.37 7.75
C LYS A 225 -12.29 14.22 7.17
N ILE A 226 -11.59 14.98 8.02
CA ILE A 226 -10.44 15.79 7.62
C ILE A 226 -9.30 14.89 7.14
N ILE A 227 -8.96 13.84 7.90
CA ILE A 227 -7.91 12.87 7.51
C ILE A 227 -8.25 12.23 6.17
N LYS A 228 -9.49 11.72 6.00
CA LYS A 228 -9.97 11.17 4.73
C LYS A 228 -9.78 12.15 3.58
N GLY A 229 -10.20 13.41 3.78
CA GLY A 229 -10.07 14.45 2.76
C GLY A 229 -8.63 14.72 2.36
N GLN A 230 -7.72 14.80 3.33
CA GLN A 230 -6.28 15.01 3.07
C GLN A 230 -5.67 13.84 2.29
N LEU A 231 -5.95 12.59 2.70
CA LEU A 231 -5.44 11.40 2.01
C LEU A 231 -5.99 11.31 0.58
N PHE A 232 -7.29 11.52 0.40
CA PHE A 232 -7.92 11.43 -0.93
C PHE A 232 -7.45 12.55 -1.85
N SER A 233 -7.17 13.76 -1.34
CA SER A 233 -6.58 14.83 -2.13
C SER A 233 -5.16 14.49 -2.63
N GLN A 234 -4.36 13.80 -1.80
CA GLN A 234 -3.04 13.30 -2.22
C GLN A 234 -3.15 12.24 -3.33
N LEU A 235 -4.13 11.33 -3.21
CA LEU A 235 -4.38 10.31 -4.22
C LEU A 235 -4.90 10.90 -5.53
N GLU A 236 -5.77 11.92 -5.46
CA GLU A 236 -6.26 12.65 -6.63
C GLU A 236 -5.13 13.35 -7.40
N ALA A 237 -4.15 13.88 -6.68
CA ALA A 237 -2.99 14.54 -7.27
C ALA A 237 -2.00 13.53 -7.90
N ALA A 238 -2.06 12.27 -7.50
CA ALA A 238 -1.21 11.20 -8.04
C ALA A 238 -1.83 10.63 -9.33
N ALA A 239 -1.54 11.24 -10.47
CA ALA A 239 -2.16 10.96 -11.78
C ALA A 239 -2.06 9.50 -12.29
N VAL A 240 -1.38 8.63 -11.57
CA VAL A 240 -1.21 7.19 -11.92
C VAL A 240 -2.20 6.27 -11.18
N LEU A 241 -3.14 6.83 -10.41
CA LEU A 241 -4.05 6.07 -9.54
C LEU A 241 -5.48 6.02 -10.05
#